data_bbbd01e5e5fe0ea43a5722797ad30997
#
_entry.id   bbbd01e5e5fe0ea43a5722797ad30997
#
_cell.length_a   1.000
_cell.length_b   1.000
_cell.length_c   1.000
_cell.angle_alpha   90.00
_cell.angle_beta   90.00
_cell.angle_gamma   90.00
#
_symmetry.space_group_name_H-M   'P 1'
#
loop_
_entity.id
_entity.type
_entity.pdbx_description
1 polymer ?
#
loop_
_entity_poly.entity_id
_entity_poly.type
_entity_poly.pdbx_seq_one_letter_code
_entity_poly.pdbx_strand_id
1 'polypeptide(L)'
;MHLELEFSQYYPLPWLTLTYISFVAYEPITMIRRSVENSKWIPVMFYINEHKHEQIIGTSTKTVGVDTLDGIFMPSSSIPTEWSFPPKKRYENITLTFNKDWIEKIDAAHETYIGRLLQSDKAFYLFETITPAMQQVLDNIKSITEIDNPFSTLHLHGKTMELLTMFLEKLEKRSEVKSLANLNLNDVESVFRVRRQILQSLSNVPSIPELAREANMSSSKLQKCFKQVIGKAIAEYALSEKMEWAKRLLSTRLYSVSEVGYKVGYTNLSHFTEAFCKYHRMKPKQYLDSL
;
A
#
# COMPACT_ATOMS: atom_id res chain seq x y z
N MET A 1 28.55 12.07 -8.31
CA MET A 1 27.38 11.22 -7.90
C MET A 1 27.42 9.97 -8.76
N HIS A 2 27.71 8.82 -8.17
CA HIS A 2 27.71 7.55 -8.90
C HIS A 2 26.35 6.92 -8.68
N LEU A 3 25.52 6.87 -9.75
CA LEU A 3 24.16 6.35 -9.77
C LEU A 3 24.04 5.39 -10.95
N GLU A 4 23.70 4.12 -10.67
CA GLU A 4 23.24 3.20 -11.69
C GLU A 4 21.72 3.34 -11.76
N LEU A 5 21.20 3.75 -12.92
CA LEU A 5 19.76 4.01 -13.13
C LEU A 5 19.28 3.22 -14.35
N GLU A 6 18.24 2.45 -14.13
CA GLU A 6 17.41 1.84 -15.15
C GLU A 6 16.05 2.51 -15.14
N PHE A 7 15.61 3.01 -16.28
CA PHE A 7 14.36 3.71 -16.44
C PHE A 7 13.65 3.26 -17.71
N SER A 8 12.41 2.84 -17.57
CA SER A 8 11.56 2.48 -18.68
C SER A 8 10.17 3.07 -18.53
N GLN A 9 9.64 3.63 -19.62
CA GLN A 9 8.33 4.24 -19.64
C GLN A 9 7.52 3.72 -20.82
N TYR A 10 6.30 3.30 -20.54
CA TYR A 10 5.35 2.73 -21.50
C TYR A 10 4.05 3.51 -21.44
N TYR A 11 3.41 3.64 -22.59
CA TYR A 11 2.14 4.34 -22.78
C TYR A 11 1.05 3.35 -23.21
N PRO A 12 0.50 2.54 -22.29
CA PRO A 12 -0.52 1.56 -22.61
C PRO A 12 -1.74 2.20 -23.28
N LEU A 13 -2.13 3.37 -22.81
CA LEU A 13 -3.28 4.12 -23.31
C LEU A 13 -3.00 5.63 -23.22
N PRO A 14 -3.68 6.48 -24.02
CA PRO A 14 -3.44 7.95 -24.01
C PRO A 14 -3.65 8.61 -22.64
N TRP A 15 -4.38 7.95 -21.74
CA TRP A 15 -4.70 8.43 -20.40
C TRP A 15 -3.97 7.65 -19.29
N LEU A 16 -3.09 6.71 -19.63
CA LEU A 16 -2.41 5.84 -18.68
C LEU A 16 -0.95 5.63 -19.09
N THR A 17 -0.05 5.86 -18.14
CA THR A 17 1.38 5.62 -18.29
C THR A 17 1.84 4.62 -17.24
N LEU A 18 2.70 3.69 -17.63
CA LEU A 18 3.46 2.80 -16.76
C LEU A 18 4.92 3.25 -16.77
N THR A 19 5.48 3.49 -15.60
CA THR A 19 6.91 3.82 -15.43
C THR A 19 7.54 2.80 -14.49
N TYR A 20 8.62 2.17 -14.92
CA TYR A 20 9.49 1.35 -14.08
C TYR A 20 10.79 2.10 -13.83
N ILE A 21 11.20 2.15 -12.58
CA ILE A 21 12.47 2.74 -12.14
C ILE A 21 13.17 1.75 -11.24
N SER A 22 14.43 1.44 -11.57
CA SER A 22 15.34 0.70 -10.71
C SER A 22 16.65 1.46 -10.60
N PHE A 23 17.20 1.64 -9.41
CA PHE A 23 18.48 2.29 -9.24
C PHE A 23 19.27 1.79 -8.03
N VAL A 24 20.60 1.96 -8.13
CA VAL A 24 21.54 1.83 -7.01
C VAL A 24 22.28 3.15 -6.87
N ALA A 25 22.16 3.80 -5.72
CA ALA A 25 22.94 4.99 -5.38
C ALA A 25 24.15 4.57 -4.54
N TYR A 26 25.36 5.04 -4.87
CA TYR A 26 26.58 4.76 -4.11
C TYR A 26 26.83 5.77 -2.99
N GLU A 27 26.11 6.90 -3.04
CA GLU A 27 26.06 7.93 -2.00
C GLU A 27 24.60 8.14 -1.59
N PRO A 28 24.32 8.69 -0.39
CA PRO A 28 22.96 9.06 -0.03
C PRO A 28 22.36 10.03 -1.06
N ILE A 29 21.17 9.75 -1.56
CA ILE A 29 20.48 10.65 -2.49
C ILE A 29 19.11 11.02 -1.98
N THR A 30 18.68 12.21 -2.37
CA THR A 30 17.34 12.71 -2.12
C THR A 30 16.67 12.99 -3.46
N MET A 31 15.48 12.42 -3.66
CA MET A 31 14.63 12.70 -4.81
C MET A 31 13.45 13.56 -4.37
N ILE A 32 13.12 14.59 -5.14
CA ILE A 32 12.02 15.51 -4.82
C ILE A 32 11.01 15.51 -5.97
N ARG A 33 9.76 15.17 -5.65
CA ARG A 33 8.62 15.44 -6.50
C ARG A 33 8.02 16.78 -6.10
N ARG A 34 8.12 17.75 -6.98
CA ARG A 34 7.51 19.08 -6.76
C ARG A 34 5.99 19.00 -6.93
N SER A 35 5.27 19.86 -6.25
CA SER A 35 3.86 20.07 -6.52
C SER A 35 3.64 20.62 -7.93
N VAL A 36 2.59 20.15 -8.58
CA VAL A 36 2.13 20.69 -9.88
C VAL A 36 0.68 21.07 -9.70
N GLU A 37 0.42 22.36 -9.61
CA GLU A 37 -0.94 22.86 -9.48
C GLU A 37 -1.76 22.53 -10.74
N ASN A 38 -3.02 22.19 -10.54
CA ASN A 38 -3.98 21.86 -11.61
C ASN A 38 -3.58 20.70 -12.53
N SER A 39 -2.63 19.86 -12.14
CA SER A 39 -2.32 18.67 -12.93
C SER A 39 -3.48 17.68 -12.89
N LYS A 40 -3.85 17.21 -14.06
CA LYS A 40 -4.85 16.15 -14.25
C LYS A 40 -4.26 14.73 -14.08
N TRP A 41 -2.94 14.62 -13.95
CA TRP A 41 -2.23 13.35 -13.88
C TRP A 41 -1.98 12.94 -12.44
N ILE A 42 -2.49 11.78 -12.06
CA ILE A 42 -2.43 11.21 -10.71
C ILE A 42 -1.51 10.00 -10.72
N PRO A 43 -0.39 10.04 -9.98
CA PRO A 43 0.50 8.90 -9.85
C PRO A 43 0.01 7.93 -8.77
N VAL A 44 0.19 6.64 -9.03
CA VAL A 44 0.05 5.54 -8.08
C VAL A 44 1.36 4.78 -8.07
N MET A 45 2.12 4.89 -7.01
CA MET A 45 3.47 4.35 -6.88
C MET A 45 3.43 3.03 -6.10
N PHE A 46 3.96 1.97 -6.69
CA PHE A 46 4.11 0.66 -6.08
C PHE A 46 5.58 0.46 -5.73
N TYR A 47 5.90 0.42 -4.44
CA TYR A 47 7.25 0.19 -3.93
C TYR A 47 7.52 -1.31 -3.87
N ILE A 48 8.32 -1.81 -4.79
CA ILE A 48 8.66 -3.24 -4.93
C ILE A 48 10.07 -3.57 -4.43
N ASN A 49 10.75 -2.59 -3.84
CA ASN A 49 12.10 -2.73 -3.32
C ASN A 49 12.14 -3.51 -1.99
N GLU A 50 13.14 -4.37 -1.84
CA GLU A 50 13.40 -5.14 -0.62
C GLU A 50 13.89 -4.28 0.56
N HIS A 51 14.31 -3.05 0.30
CA HIS A 51 14.91 -2.18 1.30
C HIS A 51 14.02 -1.00 1.66
N LYS A 52 14.03 -0.67 2.95
CA LYS A 52 13.33 0.51 3.47
C LYS A 52 14.05 1.79 3.08
N HIS A 53 13.28 2.82 2.77
CA HIS A 53 13.76 4.17 2.56
C HIS A 53 12.83 5.18 3.25
N GLU A 54 13.31 6.39 3.45
CA GLU A 54 12.51 7.45 4.05
C GLU A 54 11.77 8.24 2.99
N GLN A 55 10.52 8.57 3.30
CA GLN A 55 9.67 9.43 2.48
C GLN A 55 9.12 10.56 3.33
N ILE A 56 9.34 11.79 2.88
CA ILE A 56 8.89 13.01 3.55
C ILE A 56 7.71 13.57 2.76
N ILE A 57 6.59 13.81 3.43
CA ILE A 57 5.38 14.39 2.86
C ILE A 57 4.99 15.58 3.74
N GLY A 58 5.19 16.79 3.23
CA GLY A 58 5.05 18.00 4.05
C GLY A 58 6.08 18.00 5.19
N THR A 59 5.62 17.95 6.44
CA THR A 59 6.48 17.89 7.66
C THR A 59 6.66 16.47 8.19
N SER A 60 6.10 15.47 7.51
CA SER A 60 6.05 14.08 7.97
C SER A 60 7.10 13.21 7.30
N THR A 61 7.86 12.46 8.10
CA THR A 61 8.79 11.45 7.61
C THR A 61 8.23 10.06 7.81
N LYS A 62 8.25 9.25 6.75
CA LYS A 62 7.83 7.85 6.75
C LYS A 62 8.95 6.95 6.27
N THR A 63 8.98 5.74 6.81
CA THR A 63 9.81 4.67 6.28
C THR A 63 8.94 3.77 5.40
N VAL A 64 9.25 3.66 4.13
CA VAL A 64 8.53 2.85 3.14
C VAL A 64 9.42 1.73 2.59
N GLY A 65 8.83 0.62 2.20
CA GLY A 65 9.52 -0.56 1.67
C GLY A 65 8.70 -1.84 1.88
N VAL A 66 9.17 -2.98 1.40
CA VAL A 66 8.41 -4.26 1.38
C VAL A 66 7.97 -4.73 2.76
N ASP A 67 8.78 -4.54 3.79
CA ASP A 67 8.41 -4.87 5.18
C ASP A 67 7.50 -3.82 5.83
N THR A 68 7.24 -2.70 5.16
CA THR A 68 6.27 -1.72 5.58
C THR A 68 5.03 -1.95 4.75
N LEU A 69 3.87 -2.02 5.39
CA LEU A 69 2.60 -2.25 4.71
C LEU A 69 2.12 -1.05 3.88
N ASP A 70 2.99 -0.09 3.64
CA ASP A 70 2.81 1.10 2.80
C ASP A 70 3.43 0.87 1.41
N GLY A 71 3.09 -0.26 0.79
CA GLY A 71 3.63 -0.63 -0.53
C GLY A 71 3.08 0.20 -1.68
N ILE A 72 1.94 0.88 -1.51
CA ILE A 72 1.31 1.73 -2.52
C ILE A 72 1.16 3.13 -1.97
N PHE A 73 1.59 4.14 -2.75
CA PHE A 73 1.42 5.55 -2.42
C PHE A 73 0.76 6.29 -3.58
N MET A 74 -0.33 6.99 -3.29
CA MET A 74 -1.05 7.83 -4.26
C MET A 74 -1.23 9.24 -3.68
N PRO A 75 -0.42 10.21 -4.09
CA PRO A 75 -0.61 11.62 -3.75
C PRO A 75 -1.42 12.35 -4.81
N SER A 76 -2.15 13.39 -4.43
CA SER A 76 -2.58 14.41 -5.39
C SER A 76 -1.37 15.14 -5.98
N SER A 77 -1.57 15.80 -7.13
CA SER A 77 -0.49 16.53 -7.81
C SER A 77 0.04 17.72 -6.99
N SER A 78 -0.77 18.27 -6.09
CA SER A 78 -0.44 19.43 -5.26
C SER A 78 0.43 19.12 -4.04
N ILE A 79 0.67 17.85 -3.70
CA ILE A 79 1.49 17.47 -2.55
C ILE A 79 2.94 17.25 -2.97
N PRO A 80 3.90 18.07 -2.49
CA PRO A 80 5.32 17.79 -2.68
C PRO A 80 5.72 16.56 -1.85
N THR A 81 6.61 15.76 -2.39
CA THR A 81 7.10 14.55 -1.73
C THR A 81 8.60 14.46 -1.92
N GLU A 82 9.29 14.10 -0.85
CA GLU A 82 10.74 13.89 -0.85
C GLU A 82 11.03 12.45 -0.40
N TRP A 83 11.97 11.80 -1.06
CA TRP A 83 12.47 10.47 -0.71
C TRP A 83 13.95 10.53 -0.42
N SER A 84 14.36 9.96 0.69
CA SER A 84 15.76 9.80 1.08
C SER A 84 16.15 8.33 1.00
N PHE A 85 17.14 8.04 0.17
CA PHE A 85 17.60 6.68 -0.12
C PHE A 85 19.00 6.46 0.44
N PRO A 86 19.17 5.53 1.42
CA PRO A 86 20.48 5.07 1.86
C PRO A 86 21.32 4.49 0.71
N PRO A 87 22.65 4.63 0.76
CA PRO A 87 23.52 4.17 -0.31
C PRO A 87 23.65 2.64 -0.37
N LYS A 88 24.14 2.15 -1.51
CA LYS A 88 24.55 0.76 -1.79
C LYS A 88 23.40 -0.25 -1.66
N LYS A 89 22.18 0.20 -1.98
CA LYS A 89 20.97 -0.65 -2.04
C LYS A 89 20.25 -0.42 -3.34
N ARG A 90 19.62 -1.47 -3.86
CA ARG A 90 18.76 -1.38 -5.03
C ARG A 90 17.36 -0.95 -4.60
N TYR A 91 16.84 0.05 -5.27
CA TYR A 91 15.48 0.54 -5.10
C TYR A 91 14.71 0.38 -6.39
N GLU A 92 13.49 -0.12 -6.30
CA GLU A 92 12.63 -0.42 -7.44
C GLU A 92 11.23 0.11 -7.19
N ASN A 93 10.68 0.74 -8.21
CA ASN A 93 9.35 1.31 -8.17
C ASN A 93 8.64 1.12 -9.50
N ILE A 94 7.36 0.74 -9.45
CA ILE A 94 6.46 0.79 -10.60
C ILE A 94 5.45 1.89 -10.31
N THR A 95 5.31 2.84 -11.21
CA THR A 95 4.33 3.92 -11.10
C THR A 95 3.33 3.85 -12.24
N LEU A 96 2.06 3.74 -11.91
CA LEU A 96 0.97 4.03 -12.84
C LEU A 96 0.61 5.49 -12.72
N THR A 97 0.53 6.21 -13.82
CA THR A 97 0.05 7.59 -13.83
C THR A 97 -1.14 7.68 -14.76
N PHE A 98 -2.31 7.99 -14.22
CA PHE A 98 -3.53 8.11 -15.01
C PHE A 98 -4.07 9.55 -15.02
N ASN A 99 -4.77 9.90 -16.09
CA ASN A 99 -5.45 11.18 -16.20
C ASN A 99 -6.81 11.11 -15.49
N LYS A 100 -7.08 12.03 -14.54
CA LYS A 100 -8.32 12.05 -13.77
C LYS A 100 -9.58 12.20 -14.64
N ASP A 101 -9.50 12.90 -15.79
CA ASP A 101 -10.62 13.07 -16.70
C ASP A 101 -11.15 11.73 -17.24
N TRP A 102 -10.31 10.68 -17.24
CA TRP A 102 -10.75 9.34 -17.58
C TRP A 102 -11.65 8.73 -16.50
N ILE A 103 -11.30 8.91 -15.22
CA ILE A 103 -12.16 8.49 -14.10
C ILE A 103 -13.49 9.22 -14.16
N GLU A 104 -13.49 10.53 -14.41
CA GLU A 104 -14.72 11.32 -14.55
C GLU A 104 -15.64 10.81 -15.68
N LYS A 105 -15.08 10.25 -16.74
CA LYS A 105 -15.88 9.67 -17.85
C LYS A 105 -16.53 8.34 -17.50
N ILE A 106 -15.86 7.47 -16.72
CA ILE A 106 -16.40 6.16 -16.34
C ILE A 106 -17.25 6.20 -15.08
N ASP A 107 -17.10 7.24 -14.26
CA ASP A 107 -17.83 7.48 -13.02
C ASP A 107 -18.44 8.89 -13.01
N ALA A 108 -19.27 9.18 -14.01
CA ALA A 108 -19.88 10.50 -14.19
C ALA A 108 -20.78 10.92 -13.00
N ALA A 109 -21.33 9.97 -12.26
CA ALA A 109 -22.12 10.22 -11.05
C ALA A 109 -21.27 10.42 -9.79
N HIS A 110 -19.96 10.22 -9.87
CA HIS A 110 -19.01 10.27 -8.73
C HIS A 110 -19.43 9.36 -7.56
N GLU A 111 -20.00 8.20 -7.86
CA GLU A 111 -20.47 7.25 -6.86
C GLU A 111 -19.32 6.44 -6.26
N THR A 112 -18.24 6.24 -7.02
CA THR A 112 -17.07 5.51 -6.56
C THR A 112 -16.25 6.32 -5.54
N TYR A 113 -15.49 5.63 -4.71
CA TYR A 113 -14.58 6.28 -3.77
C TYR A 113 -13.57 7.18 -4.48
N ILE A 114 -12.97 6.68 -5.56
CA ILE A 114 -11.98 7.44 -6.34
C ILE A 114 -12.61 8.64 -7.03
N GLY A 115 -13.83 8.52 -7.59
CA GLY A 115 -14.54 9.62 -8.20
C GLY A 115 -14.78 10.77 -7.22
N ARG A 116 -15.29 10.46 -6.02
CA ARG A 116 -15.46 11.44 -4.95
C ARG A 116 -14.13 12.08 -4.49
N LEU A 117 -13.06 11.27 -4.40
CA LEU A 117 -11.74 11.75 -3.99
C LEU A 117 -11.15 12.74 -4.99
N LEU A 118 -11.26 12.44 -6.29
CA LEU A 118 -10.68 13.26 -7.37
C LEU A 118 -11.49 14.52 -7.67
N GLN A 119 -12.80 14.52 -7.38
CA GLN A 119 -13.64 15.71 -7.48
C GLN A 119 -13.33 16.74 -6.39
N SER A 120 -12.74 16.30 -5.28
CA SER A 120 -12.34 17.22 -4.22
C SER A 120 -11.12 18.03 -4.66
N ASP A 121 -11.24 19.37 -4.64
CA ASP A 121 -10.11 20.29 -4.90
C ASP A 121 -9.06 20.30 -3.77
N LYS A 122 -9.24 19.44 -2.76
CA LYS A 122 -8.33 19.37 -1.63
C LYS A 122 -7.15 18.45 -1.91
N ALA A 123 -5.98 18.89 -1.47
CA ALA A 123 -4.78 18.06 -1.47
C ALA A 123 -5.03 16.78 -0.65
N PHE A 124 -4.69 15.63 -1.22
CA PHE A 124 -4.81 14.33 -0.55
C PHE A 124 -3.59 13.46 -0.82
N TYR A 125 -3.34 12.53 0.06
CA TYR A 125 -2.51 11.36 -0.20
C TYR A 125 -3.07 10.14 0.50
N LEU A 126 -2.81 8.98 -0.05
CA LEU A 126 -3.19 7.72 0.58
C LEU A 126 -2.07 6.68 0.43
N PHE A 127 -2.06 5.76 1.38
CA PHE A 127 -1.22 4.58 1.37
C PHE A 127 -2.08 3.33 1.39
N GLU A 128 -1.63 2.31 0.67
CA GLU A 128 -2.26 1.00 0.62
C GLU A 128 -1.23 -0.12 0.69
N THR A 129 -1.69 -1.30 1.09
CA THR A 129 -0.88 -2.50 1.05
C THR A 129 -0.88 -3.09 -0.36
N ILE A 130 0.25 -3.62 -0.80
CA ILE A 130 0.30 -4.51 -1.96
C ILE A 130 -0.27 -5.87 -1.52
N THR A 131 -1.29 -6.36 -2.22
CA THR A 131 -1.81 -7.71 -1.97
C THR A 131 -0.94 -8.76 -2.65
N PRO A 132 -0.96 -10.04 -2.22
CA PRO A 132 -0.21 -11.10 -2.92
C PRO A 132 -0.54 -11.20 -4.41
N ALA A 133 -1.81 -10.98 -4.79
CA ALA A 133 -2.20 -10.98 -6.19
C ALA A 133 -1.63 -9.79 -6.96
N MET A 134 -1.61 -8.59 -6.37
CA MET A 134 -0.95 -7.41 -6.96
C MET A 134 0.57 -7.65 -7.09
N GLN A 135 1.20 -8.27 -6.08
CA GLN A 135 2.63 -8.59 -6.15
C GLN A 135 2.95 -9.48 -7.35
N GLN A 136 2.14 -10.51 -7.59
CA GLN A 136 2.32 -11.37 -8.75
C GLN A 136 2.21 -10.59 -10.07
N VAL A 137 1.30 -9.64 -10.18
CA VAL A 137 1.17 -8.78 -11.38
C VAL A 137 2.40 -7.86 -11.52
N LEU A 138 2.89 -7.29 -10.42
CA LEU A 138 4.09 -6.45 -10.40
C LEU A 138 5.33 -7.24 -10.82
N ASP A 139 5.51 -8.47 -10.34
CA ASP A 139 6.60 -9.38 -10.73
C ASP A 139 6.52 -9.73 -12.21
N ASN A 140 5.31 -9.96 -12.74
CA ASN A 140 5.11 -10.20 -14.18
C ASN A 140 5.43 -8.95 -15.01
N ILE A 141 5.05 -7.75 -14.58
CA ILE A 141 5.42 -6.51 -15.25
C ILE A 141 6.93 -6.38 -15.32
N LYS A 142 7.63 -6.59 -14.19
CA LYS A 142 9.09 -6.53 -14.13
C LYS A 142 9.72 -7.52 -15.12
N SER A 143 9.33 -8.79 -15.10
CA SER A 143 9.89 -9.79 -16.01
C SER A 143 9.61 -9.49 -17.49
N ILE A 144 8.46 -8.91 -17.84
CA ILE A 144 8.18 -8.51 -19.23
C ILE A 144 9.09 -7.38 -19.68
N THR A 145 9.46 -6.44 -18.80
CA THR A 145 10.37 -5.33 -19.13
C THR A 145 11.81 -5.80 -19.39
N GLU A 146 12.18 -6.97 -18.88
CA GLU A 146 13.52 -7.58 -19.03
C GLU A 146 13.64 -8.46 -20.29
N ILE A 147 12.53 -8.81 -20.95
CA ILE A 147 12.51 -9.75 -22.09
C ILE A 147 12.20 -8.99 -23.38
N ASP A 148 13.08 -9.12 -24.36
CA ASP A 148 12.82 -8.65 -25.72
C ASP A 148 11.88 -9.62 -26.45
N ASN A 149 10.58 -9.30 -26.45
CA ASN A 149 9.52 -10.09 -27.07
C ASN A 149 8.61 -9.16 -27.89
N PRO A 150 8.27 -9.50 -29.15
CA PRO A 150 7.38 -8.68 -29.99
C PRO A 150 6.02 -8.36 -29.35
N PHE A 151 5.55 -9.22 -28.44
CA PHE A 151 4.27 -9.06 -27.73
C PHE A 151 4.40 -8.41 -26.35
N SER A 152 5.60 -7.99 -25.92
CA SER A 152 5.84 -7.39 -24.59
C SER A 152 4.93 -6.18 -24.35
N THR A 153 4.75 -5.33 -25.35
CA THR A 153 3.85 -4.16 -25.25
C THR A 153 2.40 -4.58 -24.95
N LEU A 154 1.88 -5.60 -25.64
CA LEU A 154 0.52 -6.09 -25.43
C LEU A 154 0.36 -6.72 -24.04
N HIS A 155 1.36 -7.48 -23.59
CA HIS A 155 1.40 -8.04 -22.25
C HIS A 155 1.41 -6.93 -21.18
N LEU A 156 2.25 -5.88 -21.37
CA LEU A 156 2.30 -4.72 -20.47
C LEU A 156 0.97 -3.98 -20.41
N HIS A 157 0.25 -3.80 -21.55
CA HIS A 157 -1.09 -3.23 -21.55
C HIS A 157 -2.04 -4.02 -20.66
N GLY A 158 -2.11 -5.34 -20.85
CA GLY A 158 -2.98 -6.22 -20.07
C GLY A 158 -2.66 -6.16 -18.57
N LYS A 159 -1.38 -6.30 -18.22
CA LYS A 159 -0.93 -6.29 -16.81
C LYS A 159 -1.09 -4.91 -16.14
N THR A 160 -0.90 -3.83 -16.88
CA THR A 160 -1.11 -2.48 -16.37
C THR A 160 -2.59 -2.23 -16.05
N MET A 161 -3.49 -2.66 -16.92
CA MET A 161 -4.94 -2.56 -16.69
C MET A 161 -5.39 -3.44 -15.53
N GLU A 162 -4.89 -4.67 -15.43
CA GLU A 162 -5.15 -5.58 -14.32
C GLU A 162 -4.72 -4.94 -12.99
N LEU A 163 -3.51 -4.40 -12.90
CA LEU A 163 -2.99 -3.76 -11.69
C LEU A 163 -3.81 -2.53 -11.29
N LEU A 164 -4.16 -1.67 -12.27
CA LEU A 164 -4.99 -0.49 -12.03
C LEU A 164 -6.37 -0.89 -11.52
N THR A 165 -7.02 -1.88 -12.15
CA THR A 165 -8.33 -2.39 -11.73
C THR A 165 -8.28 -2.92 -10.30
N MET A 166 -7.30 -3.78 -9.97
CA MET A 166 -7.13 -4.31 -8.61
C MET A 166 -6.94 -3.20 -7.58
N PHE A 167 -6.21 -2.12 -7.94
CA PHE A 167 -6.02 -0.98 -7.06
C PHE A 167 -7.33 -0.20 -6.85
N LEU A 168 -8.08 0.10 -7.92
CA LEU A 168 -9.35 0.82 -7.84
C LEU A 168 -10.40 0.01 -7.05
N GLU A 169 -10.53 -1.29 -7.29
CA GLU A 169 -11.41 -2.18 -6.52
C GLU A 169 -11.02 -2.22 -5.03
N LYS A 170 -9.73 -2.17 -4.73
CA LYS A 170 -9.25 -2.11 -3.36
C LYS A 170 -9.67 -0.80 -2.68
N LEU A 171 -9.64 0.31 -3.40
CA LEU A 171 -10.10 1.60 -2.89
C LEU A 171 -11.61 1.59 -2.60
N GLU A 172 -12.43 0.98 -3.48
CA GLU A 172 -13.88 0.86 -3.26
C GLU A 172 -14.23 0.04 -2.01
N LYS A 173 -13.44 -0.99 -1.72
CA LYS A 173 -13.61 -1.79 -0.49
C LYS A 173 -13.26 -1.03 0.80
N ARG A 174 -12.71 0.16 0.70
CA ARG A 174 -12.67 1.08 1.84
C ARG A 174 -14.10 1.40 2.22
N SER A 175 -14.54 0.92 3.39
CA SER A 175 -15.87 1.27 3.92
C SER A 175 -16.05 2.80 3.84
N GLU A 176 -17.25 3.26 3.47
CA GLU A 176 -17.61 4.68 3.28
C GLU A 176 -16.96 5.59 4.32
N VAL A 177 -15.82 6.14 3.95
CA VAL A 177 -15.06 7.02 4.79
C VAL A 177 -15.43 8.42 4.37
N LYS A 178 -16.11 9.12 5.24
CA LYS A 178 -16.29 10.56 5.13
C LYS A 178 -14.95 11.18 4.77
N SER A 179 -14.90 11.85 3.63
CA SER A 179 -13.78 12.56 3.03
C SER A 179 -12.61 12.86 3.99
N LEU A 180 -11.39 12.45 3.63
CA LEU A 180 -10.13 12.86 4.29
C LEU A 180 -9.99 14.40 4.34
N ALA A 181 -10.78 15.11 3.57
CA ALA A 181 -10.87 16.55 3.47
C ALA A 181 -11.02 17.31 4.79
N ASN A 182 -11.40 16.64 5.88
CA ASN A 182 -11.56 17.24 7.21
C ASN A 182 -10.52 16.72 8.24
N LEU A 183 -9.52 15.92 7.81
CA LEU A 183 -8.46 15.50 8.71
C LEU A 183 -7.27 16.46 8.61
N ASN A 184 -6.79 16.90 9.76
CA ASN A 184 -5.51 17.59 9.85
C ASN A 184 -4.38 16.60 9.43
N LEU A 185 -3.39 17.07 8.68
CA LEU A 185 -2.22 16.27 8.29
C LEU A 185 -1.58 15.57 9.50
N ASN A 186 -1.48 16.26 10.66
CA ASN A 186 -0.96 15.68 11.88
C ASN A 186 -1.81 14.49 12.39
N ASP A 187 -3.12 14.52 12.17
CA ASP A 187 -4.01 13.41 12.55
C ASP A 187 -3.75 12.19 11.63
N VAL A 188 -3.55 12.42 10.35
CA VAL A 188 -3.20 11.37 9.38
C VAL A 188 -1.86 10.73 9.76
N GLU A 189 -0.85 11.54 10.08
CA GLU A 189 0.47 11.06 10.53
C GLU A 189 0.38 10.21 11.79
N SER A 190 -0.41 10.66 12.76
CA SER A 190 -0.62 9.93 14.01
C SER A 190 -1.30 8.58 13.75
N VAL A 191 -2.27 8.50 12.83
CA VAL A 191 -2.89 7.24 12.42
C VAL A 191 -1.87 6.29 11.79
N PHE A 192 -0.99 6.77 10.92
CA PHE A 192 0.03 5.92 10.34
C PHE A 192 1.08 5.44 11.35
N ARG A 193 1.40 6.25 12.36
CA ARG A 193 2.25 5.85 13.48
C ARG A 193 1.61 4.71 14.28
N VAL A 194 0.32 4.86 14.61
CA VAL A 194 -0.47 3.81 15.27
C VAL A 194 -0.53 2.54 14.43
N ARG A 195 -0.79 2.66 13.14
CA ARG A 195 -0.78 1.51 12.23
C ARG A 195 0.58 0.78 12.28
N ARG A 196 1.69 1.50 12.20
CA ARG A 196 3.05 0.90 12.30
C ARG A 196 3.23 0.14 13.60
N GLN A 197 2.81 0.71 14.71
CA GLN A 197 2.89 0.08 16.02
C GLN A 197 2.08 -1.22 16.07
N ILE A 198 0.85 -1.23 15.54
CA ILE A 198 0.04 -2.43 15.42
C ILE A 198 0.81 -3.52 14.69
N LEU A 199 1.46 -3.17 13.57
CA LEU A 199 2.18 -4.13 12.73
C LEU A 199 3.46 -4.67 13.36
N GLN A 200 4.15 -3.84 14.13
CA GLN A 200 5.33 -4.26 14.89
C GLN A 200 4.99 -5.16 16.08
N SER A 201 3.73 -5.12 16.53
CA SER A 201 3.25 -5.83 17.71
C SER A 201 2.06 -6.75 17.41
N LEU A 202 1.99 -7.34 16.21
CA LEU A 202 0.84 -8.14 15.77
C LEU A 202 0.52 -9.33 16.70
N SER A 203 1.51 -9.93 17.36
CA SER A 203 1.27 -10.98 18.35
C SER A 203 0.56 -10.47 19.61
N ASN A 204 0.85 -9.22 19.99
CA ASN A 204 0.29 -8.57 21.18
C ASN A 204 -0.02 -7.10 20.88
N VAL A 205 -1.13 -6.87 20.18
CA VAL A 205 -1.54 -5.53 19.75
C VAL A 205 -1.90 -4.67 20.97
N PRO A 206 -1.32 -3.45 21.11
CA PRO A 206 -1.65 -2.56 22.19
C PRO A 206 -3.14 -2.20 22.21
N SER A 207 -3.67 -1.92 23.38
CA SER A 207 -5.06 -1.50 23.55
C SER A 207 -5.34 -0.14 22.90
N ILE A 208 -6.61 0.12 22.57
CA ILE A 208 -7.01 1.42 21.96
C ILE A 208 -6.60 2.62 22.83
N PRO A 209 -6.74 2.60 24.17
CA PRO A 209 -6.26 3.69 25.01
C PRO A 209 -4.73 3.91 24.94
N GLU A 210 -3.94 2.84 24.86
CA GLU A 210 -2.48 2.95 24.71
C GLU A 210 -2.12 3.57 23.37
N LEU A 211 -2.71 3.07 22.28
CA LEU A 211 -2.52 3.61 20.93
C LEU A 211 -2.96 5.08 20.84
N ALA A 212 -4.05 5.46 21.51
CA ALA A 212 -4.55 6.82 21.51
C ALA A 212 -3.62 7.77 22.26
N ARG A 213 -3.04 7.34 23.39
CA ARG A 213 -2.05 8.09 24.16
C ARG A 213 -0.81 8.39 23.32
N GLU A 214 -0.29 7.39 22.60
CA GLU A 214 0.88 7.57 21.73
C GLU A 214 0.59 8.44 20.50
N ALA A 215 -0.67 8.41 20.03
CA ALA A 215 -1.12 9.27 18.94
C ALA A 215 -1.38 10.72 19.37
N ASN A 216 -1.33 11.04 20.69
CA ASN A 216 -1.79 12.30 21.27
C ASN A 216 -3.27 12.63 20.89
N MET A 217 -4.13 11.61 20.93
CA MET A 217 -5.54 11.69 20.59
C MET A 217 -6.41 11.09 21.68
N SER A 218 -7.70 11.49 21.73
CA SER A 218 -8.69 10.70 22.45
C SER A 218 -8.97 9.38 21.72
N SER A 219 -9.35 8.33 22.44
CA SER A 219 -9.69 7.02 21.85
C SER A 219 -10.77 7.13 20.77
N SER A 220 -11.77 7.99 20.96
CA SER A 220 -12.83 8.22 19.97
C SER A 220 -12.31 8.92 18.72
N LYS A 221 -11.45 9.93 18.88
CA LYS A 221 -10.82 10.63 17.75
C LYS A 221 -9.92 9.66 16.98
N LEU A 222 -9.08 8.88 17.67
CA LEU A 222 -8.22 7.91 17.02
C LEU A 222 -9.02 6.89 16.21
N GLN A 223 -10.04 6.26 16.79
CA GLN A 223 -10.86 5.25 16.07
C GLN A 223 -11.50 5.84 14.82
N LYS A 224 -12.05 7.07 14.93
CA LYS A 224 -12.65 7.78 13.80
C LYS A 224 -11.60 8.08 12.71
N CYS A 225 -10.47 8.68 13.08
CA CYS A 225 -9.40 9.02 12.14
C CYS A 225 -8.79 7.77 11.51
N PHE A 226 -8.56 6.72 12.31
CA PHE A 226 -8.00 5.45 11.82
C PHE A 226 -8.93 4.80 10.79
N LYS A 227 -10.24 4.72 11.09
CA LYS A 227 -11.21 4.21 10.12
C LYS A 227 -11.27 5.08 8.87
N GLN A 228 -11.12 6.40 9.02
CA GLN A 228 -11.10 7.34 7.91
C GLN A 228 -9.85 7.17 7.01
N VAL A 229 -8.67 6.99 7.59
CA VAL A 229 -7.39 6.91 6.86
C VAL A 229 -7.13 5.51 6.32
N ILE A 230 -7.42 4.47 7.12
CA ILE A 230 -7.09 3.08 6.82
C ILE A 230 -8.27 2.33 6.15
N GLY A 231 -9.49 2.85 6.28
CA GLY A 231 -10.70 2.22 5.74
C GLY A 231 -11.29 1.10 6.60
N LYS A 232 -10.62 0.72 7.70
CA LYS A 232 -11.03 -0.34 8.63
C LYS A 232 -10.98 0.16 10.07
N ALA A 233 -11.80 -0.41 10.95
CA ALA A 233 -11.62 -0.22 12.38
C ALA A 233 -10.29 -0.81 12.86
N ILE A 234 -9.70 -0.26 13.94
CA ILE A 234 -8.39 -0.70 14.46
C ILE A 234 -8.36 -2.22 14.71
N ALA A 235 -9.38 -2.74 15.40
CA ALA A 235 -9.44 -4.17 15.70
C ALA A 235 -9.59 -5.05 14.44
N GLU A 236 -10.40 -4.62 13.48
CA GLU A 236 -10.57 -5.29 12.19
C GLU A 236 -9.27 -5.29 11.38
N TYR A 237 -8.58 -4.16 11.35
CA TYR A 237 -7.30 -4.01 10.69
C TYR A 237 -6.26 -4.94 11.34
N ALA A 238 -6.09 -4.89 12.66
CA ALA A 238 -5.15 -5.73 13.38
C ALA A 238 -5.42 -7.23 13.15
N LEU A 239 -6.69 -7.64 13.15
CA LEU A 239 -7.07 -9.03 12.88
C LEU A 239 -6.74 -9.43 11.44
N SER A 240 -7.04 -8.57 10.46
CA SER A 240 -6.73 -8.86 9.05
C SER A 240 -5.23 -9.05 8.83
N GLU A 241 -4.39 -8.17 9.38
CA GLU A 241 -2.93 -8.27 9.27
C GLU A 241 -2.36 -9.51 9.98
N LYS A 242 -2.93 -9.85 11.14
CA LYS A 242 -2.58 -11.06 11.89
C LYS A 242 -2.87 -12.32 11.07
N MET A 243 -4.00 -12.38 10.37
CA MET A 243 -4.37 -13.53 9.53
C MET A 243 -3.50 -13.62 8.27
N GLU A 244 -3.16 -12.51 7.65
CA GLU A 244 -2.22 -12.47 6.53
C GLU A 244 -0.80 -12.91 6.96
N TRP A 245 -0.35 -12.48 8.13
CA TRP A 245 0.91 -12.94 8.70
C TRP A 245 0.89 -14.47 8.97
N ALA A 246 -0.19 -14.98 9.55
CA ALA A 246 -0.36 -16.43 9.76
C ALA A 246 -0.28 -17.21 8.43
N LYS A 247 -0.95 -16.71 7.40
CA LYS A 247 -0.92 -17.32 6.06
C LYS A 247 0.50 -17.36 5.49
N ARG A 248 1.25 -16.24 5.58
CA ARG A 248 2.67 -16.19 5.16
C ARG A 248 3.53 -17.22 5.91
N LEU A 249 3.37 -17.33 7.24
CA LEU A 249 4.12 -18.31 8.04
C LEU A 249 3.81 -19.75 7.62
N LEU A 250 2.54 -20.08 7.36
CA LEU A 250 2.14 -21.41 6.85
C LEU A 250 2.75 -21.68 5.47
N SER A 251 2.78 -20.68 4.60
CA SER A 251 3.36 -20.81 3.23
C SER A 251 4.84 -21.15 3.24
N THR A 252 5.60 -20.83 4.29
CA THR A 252 7.01 -21.22 4.41
C THR A 252 7.20 -22.71 4.63
N ARG A 253 6.17 -23.43 5.09
CA ARG A 253 6.21 -24.84 5.55
C ARG A 253 7.21 -25.12 6.70
N LEU A 254 7.76 -24.07 7.32
CA LEU A 254 8.72 -24.19 8.42
C LEU A 254 8.04 -24.39 9.77
N TYR A 255 6.74 -24.14 9.86
CA TYR A 255 5.99 -24.14 11.11
C TYR A 255 4.71 -24.97 10.98
N SER A 256 4.38 -25.73 12.04
CA SER A 256 3.09 -26.37 12.19
C SER A 256 1.97 -25.34 12.39
N VAL A 257 0.73 -25.76 12.18
CA VAL A 257 -0.46 -24.91 12.43
C VAL A 257 -0.49 -24.38 13.86
N SER A 258 -0.11 -25.21 14.84
CA SER A 258 -0.08 -24.82 16.25
C SER A 258 1.00 -23.77 16.54
N GLU A 259 2.21 -23.96 16.01
CA GLU A 259 3.30 -22.99 16.16
C GLU A 259 2.95 -21.64 15.52
N VAL A 260 2.30 -21.65 14.35
CA VAL A 260 1.81 -20.43 13.73
C VAL A 260 0.77 -19.73 14.61
N GLY A 261 -0.20 -20.50 15.16
CA GLY A 261 -1.21 -19.95 16.07
C GLY A 261 -0.57 -19.21 17.26
N TYR A 262 0.41 -19.84 17.91
CA TYR A 262 1.15 -19.21 19.03
C TYR A 262 1.98 -18.01 18.58
N LYS A 263 2.70 -18.11 17.45
CA LYS A 263 3.52 -17.00 16.91
C LYS A 263 2.69 -15.75 16.61
N VAL A 264 1.48 -15.91 16.09
CA VAL A 264 0.59 -14.78 15.82
C VAL A 264 -0.21 -14.34 17.06
N GLY A 265 0.09 -14.89 18.25
CA GLY A 265 -0.40 -14.41 19.54
C GLY A 265 -1.73 -15.00 19.98
N TYR A 266 -2.12 -16.19 19.50
CA TYR A 266 -3.26 -16.94 20.05
C TYR A 266 -2.78 -17.89 21.13
N THR A 267 -3.42 -17.84 22.29
CA THR A 267 -3.25 -18.83 23.36
C THR A 267 -4.20 -20.02 23.21
N ASN A 268 -5.32 -19.83 22.49
CA ASN A 268 -6.30 -20.85 22.16
C ASN A 268 -6.31 -21.11 20.65
N LEU A 269 -5.90 -22.32 20.25
CA LEU A 269 -5.79 -22.71 18.85
C LEU A 269 -7.14 -22.90 18.15
N SER A 270 -8.22 -23.16 18.91
CA SER A 270 -9.57 -23.20 18.34
C SER A 270 -9.98 -21.79 17.84
N HIS A 271 -9.75 -20.76 18.65
CA HIS A 271 -10.00 -19.38 18.24
C HIS A 271 -9.13 -18.94 17.06
N PHE A 272 -7.86 -19.38 17.01
CA PHE A 272 -7.02 -19.17 15.83
C PHE A 272 -7.62 -19.80 14.59
N THR A 273 -8.01 -21.07 14.68
CA THR A 273 -8.58 -21.82 13.54
C THR A 273 -9.86 -21.17 13.04
N GLU A 274 -10.74 -20.75 13.95
CA GLU A 274 -11.98 -20.04 13.59
C GLU A 274 -11.71 -18.71 12.91
N ALA A 275 -10.81 -17.89 13.47
CA ALA A 275 -10.42 -16.59 12.90
C ALA A 275 -9.82 -16.76 11.50
N PHE A 276 -8.89 -17.70 11.33
CA PHE A 276 -8.26 -18.01 10.05
C PHE A 276 -9.29 -18.50 9.02
N CYS A 277 -10.17 -19.42 9.43
CA CYS A 277 -11.23 -19.95 8.57
C CYS A 277 -12.22 -18.84 8.15
N LYS A 278 -12.60 -17.98 9.08
CA LYS A 278 -13.50 -16.84 8.79
C LYS A 278 -12.87 -15.87 7.79
N TYR A 279 -11.57 -15.62 7.89
CA TYR A 279 -10.86 -14.65 7.04
C TYR A 279 -10.49 -15.25 5.67
N HIS A 280 -9.90 -16.45 5.63
CA HIS A 280 -9.42 -17.09 4.40
C HIS A 280 -10.38 -18.08 3.76
N ARG A 281 -11.56 -18.33 4.37
CA ARG A 281 -12.60 -19.27 3.89
C ARG A 281 -12.14 -20.72 3.83
N MET A 282 -11.02 -21.06 4.50
CA MET A 282 -10.50 -22.43 4.64
C MET A 282 -9.75 -22.59 5.96
N LYS A 283 -9.65 -23.83 6.46
CA LYS A 283 -8.93 -24.11 7.70
C LYS A 283 -7.42 -23.99 7.49
N PRO A 284 -6.63 -23.61 8.53
CA PRO A 284 -5.16 -23.51 8.43
C PRO A 284 -4.49 -24.79 7.92
N LYS A 285 -4.97 -25.96 8.38
CA LYS A 285 -4.45 -27.27 7.94
C LYS A 285 -4.75 -27.52 6.46
N GLN A 286 -5.97 -27.24 6.02
CA GLN A 286 -6.34 -27.38 4.61
C GLN A 286 -5.49 -26.47 3.71
N TYR A 287 -5.20 -25.24 4.18
CA TYR A 287 -4.32 -24.33 3.48
C TYR A 287 -2.90 -24.90 3.37
N LEU A 288 -2.33 -25.40 4.48
CA LEU A 288 -1.01 -26.01 4.50
C LEU A 288 -0.92 -27.26 3.60
N ASP A 289 -1.97 -28.08 3.57
CA ASP A 289 -2.03 -29.28 2.75
C ASP A 289 -2.22 -28.97 1.25
N SER A 290 -2.68 -27.77 0.91
CA SER A 290 -2.89 -27.31 -0.48
C SER A 290 -1.67 -26.63 -1.13
N LEU A 291 -0.59 -26.40 -0.38
CA LEU A 291 0.68 -25.82 -0.84
C LEU A 291 1.59 -26.90 -1.44
#